data_5921b02e0f44e37438255943ad8368c4
#
_entry.id   5921b02e0f44e37438255943ad8368c4
#
_cell.length_a   1.000
_cell.length_b   1.000
_cell.length_c   1.000
_cell.angle_alpha   90.00
_cell.angle_beta   90.00
_cell.angle_gamma   90.00
#
_symmetry.space_group_name_H-M   'P 1'
#
loop_
_entity.id
_entity.type
_entity.pdbx_description
1 polymer ?
#
loop_
_entity_poly.entity_id
_entity_poly.type
_entity_poly.pdbx_seq_one_letter_code
_entity_poly.pdbx_strand_id
1 'polypeptide(L)'
;MKPNRILPLVLVLACSIAVARGTYQEPEDFLADTFGTEPPSPGVVWLRGETRETSKAILGHKYPSLRIRYWGNAERSAWILEEIGKEQPITVGLVVSNGRIERIKVLAFRESRGWEVRHPFFTDQFRDIGLTGERGLDRDIDGISGATLSVRALKKLARLALYLHTRIPATDDTP
;
A
#
# COMPACT_ATOMS: atom_id res chain seq x y z
N MET A 1 -31.41 -52.92 -33.50
CA MET A 1 -31.16 -52.22 -32.24
C MET A 1 -29.85 -51.43 -32.35
N LYS A 2 -29.89 -50.09 -32.47
CA LYS A 2 -28.68 -49.25 -32.51
C LYS A 2 -28.42 -48.70 -31.10
N PRO A 3 -27.18 -48.80 -30.57
CA PRO A 3 -26.90 -48.21 -29.27
C PRO A 3 -26.77 -46.69 -29.37
N ASN A 4 -27.57 -46.02 -28.53
CA ASN A 4 -27.58 -44.55 -28.37
C ASN A 4 -26.31 -44.14 -27.58
N ARG A 5 -25.33 -43.54 -28.22
CA ARG A 5 -24.14 -42.97 -27.52
C ARG A 5 -24.52 -41.58 -26.96
N ILE A 6 -24.79 -41.53 -25.67
CA ILE A 6 -24.93 -40.28 -24.93
C ILE A 6 -23.52 -39.74 -24.68
N LEU A 7 -23.19 -38.66 -25.38
CA LEU A 7 -21.94 -37.90 -25.20
C LEU A 7 -22.11 -37.02 -23.96
N PRO A 8 -21.27 -37.14 -22.91
CA PRO A 8 -21.37 -36.26 -21.76
C PRO A 8 -20.91 -34.85 -22.16
N LEU A 9 -21.81 -33.90 -22.01
CA LEU A 9 -21.51 -32.46 -22.12
C LEU A 9 -20.68 -32.03 -20.94
N VAL A 10 -19.36 -31.91 -21.11
CA VAL A 10 -18.48 -31.34 -20.10
C VAL A 10 -18.67 -29.83 -20.11
N LEU A 11 -19.43 -29.33 -19.13
CA LEU A 11 -19.60 -27.90 -18.87
C LEU A 11 -18.30 -27.37 -18.23
N VAL A 12 -17.42 -26.79 -19.05
CA VAL A 12 -16.23 -26.07 -18.55
C VAL A 12 -16.73 -24.76 -17.96
N LEU A 13 -16.78 -24.71 -16.62
CA LEU A 13 -17.08 -23.48 -15.89
C LEU A 13 -15.85 -22.57 -15.99
N ALA A 14 -15.83 -21.66 -16.96
CA ALA A 14 -14.83 -20.61 -17.06
C ALA A 14 -15.05 -19.65 -15.88
N CYS A 15 -14.23 -19.79 -14.81
CA CYS A 15 -14.17 -18.82 -13.73
C CYS A 15 -13.54 -17.54 -14.28
N SER A 16 -14.40 -16.61 -14.72
CA SER A 16 -13.97 -15.27 -15.12
C SER A 16 -13.48 -14.56 -13.87
N ILE A 17 -12.16 -14.39 -13.72
CA ILE A 17 -11.58 -13.49 -12.73
C ILE A 17 -12.01 -12.09 -13.19
N ALA A 18 -13.02 -11.54 -12.54
CA ALA A 18 -13.39 -10.14 -12.70
C ALA A 18 -12.27 -9.31 -12.11
N VAL A 19 -11.32 -8.87 -12.93
CA VAL A 19 -10.35 -7.83 -12.54
C VAL A 19 -11.17 -6.60 -12.19
N ALA A 20 -11.23 -6.27 -10.89
CA ALA A 20 -11.97 -5.10 -10.42
C ALA A 20 -11.41 -3.87 -11.13
N ARG A 21 -12.28 -3.10 -11.77
CA ARG A 21 -11.90 -1.83 -12.44
C ARG A 21 -11.10 -0.99 -11.45
N GLY A 22 -9.83 -0.67 -11.82
CA GLY A 22 -8.96 0.18 -11.02
C GLY A 22 -7.87 -0.54 -10.21
N THR A 23 -7.79 -1.88 -10.22
CA THR A 23 -6.64 -2.61 -9.65
C THR A 23 -5.56 -2.74 -10.72
N TYR A 24 -4.34 -2.32 -10.38
CA TYR A 24 -3.17 -2.36 -11.27
C TYR A 24 -2.19 -3.46 -10.87
N GLN A 25 -2.18 -3.81 -9.59
CA GLN A 25 -1.39 -4.89 -9.03
C GLN A 25 -2.06 -5.41 -7.76
N GLU A 26 -2.08 -6.72 -7.59
CA GLU A 26 -2.56 -7.31 -6.34
C GLU A 26 -1.53 -7.10 -5.22
N PRO A 27 -1.98 -6.98 -3.95
CA PRO A 27 -1.10 -6.83 -2.79
C PRO A 27 -0.04 -7.92 -2.68
N GLU A 28 -0.40 -9.15 -2.97
CA GLU A 28 0.48 -10.33 -2.92
C GLU A 28 1.61 -10.22 -3.96
N ASP A 29 1.30 -9.75 -5.17
CA ASP A 29 2.28 -9.54 -6.23
C ASP A 29 3.25 -8.42 -5.86
N PHE A 30 2.77 -7.35 -5.21
CA PHE A 30 3.62 -6.28 -4.72
C PHE A 30 4.60 -6.78 -3.64
N LEU A 31 4.15 -7.66 -2.75
CA LEU A 31 5.00 -8.27 -1.74
C LEU A 31 6.02 -9.23 -2.36
N ALA A 32 5.61 -10.04 -3.35
CA ALA A 32 6.51 -10.91 -4.10
C ALA A 32 7.58 -10.11 -4.87
N ASP A 33 7.21 -8.98 -5.48
CA ASP A 33 8.15 -8.04 -6.12
C ASP A 33 9.15 -7.42 -5.13
N THR A 34 8.76 -7.34 -3.84
CA THR A 34 9.58 -6.71 -2.80
C THR A 34 10.50 -7.68 -2.10
N PHE A 35 10.04 -8.90 -1.79
CA PHE A 35 10.74 -9.88 -0.96
C PHE A 35 11.07 -11.18 -1.68
N GLY A 36 10.61 -11.36 -2.92
CA GLY A 36 10.70 -12.63 -3.62
C GLY A 36 9.45 -13.50 -3.41
N THR A 37 9.53 -14.75 -3.86
CA THR A 37 8.38 -15.68 -3.88
C THR A 37 7.82 -16.04 -2.51
N GLU A 38 8.61 -15.88 -1.45
CA GLU A 38 8.21 -16.15 -0.07
C GLU A 38 8.38 -14.90 0.80
N PRO A 39 7.41 -13.98 0.76
CA PRO A 39 7.41 -12.81 1.64
C PRO A 39 7.43 -13.22 3.12
N PRO A 40 8.10 -12.46 4.01
CA PRO A 40 8.10 -12.77 5.44
C PRO A 40 6.69 -12.73 6.02
N SER A 41 6.48 -13.45 7.13
CA SER A 41 5.22 -13.38 7.87
C SER A 41 4.92 -11.94 8.30
N PRO A 42 3.64 -11.51 8.23
CA PRO A 42 3.31 -10.14 8.57
C PRO A 42 3.42 -9.86 10.07
N GLY A 43 4.13 -8.80 10.43
CA GLY A 43 4.06 -8.18 11.74
C GLY A 43 2.87 -7.22 11.85
N VAL A 44 2.64 -6.71 13.06
CA VAL A 44 1.53 -5.79 13.36
C VAL A 44 2.00 -4.61 14.19
N VAL A 45 1.69 -3.41 13.71
CA VAL A 45 1.75 -2.19 14.53
C VAL A 45 0.35 -1.86 15.05
N TRP A 46 0.24 -1.73 16.37
CA TRP A 46 -1.02 -1.37 17.02
C TRP A 46 -1.17 0.15 17.13
N LEU A 47 -2.28 0.68 16.62
CA LEU A 47 -2.64 2.09 16.75
C LEU A 47 -3.25 2.35 18.14
N ARG A 48 -2.38 2.51 19.15
CA ARG A 48 -2.76 2.82 20.55
C ARG A 48 -1.98 4.02 21.05
N GLY A 49 -2.52 4.71 22.05
CA GLY A 49 -1.85 5.86 22.68
C GLY A 49 -1.30 6.85 21.65
N GLU A 50 -0.04 7.20 21.80
CA GLU A 50 0.69 8.13 20.94
C GLU A 50 0.67 7.72 19.46
N THR A 51 0.88 6.42 19.14
CA THR A 51 0.86 5.93 17.74
C THR A 51 -0.47 6.22 17.07
N ARG A 52 -1.58 6.11 17.78
CA ARG A 52 -2.91 6.43 17.26
C ARG A 52 -3.08 7.93 17.00
N GLU A 53 -2.67 8.76 17.97
CA GLU A 53 -2.84 10.21 17.85
C GLU A 53 -1.94 10.80 16.76
N THR A 54 -0.69 10.35 16.65
CA THR A 54 0.22 10.77 15.57
C THR A 54 -0.28 10.30 14.20
N SER A 55 -0.74 9.05 14.06
CA SER A 55 -1.33 8.56 12.81
C SER A 55 -2.56 9.39 12.41
N LYS A 56 -3.43 9.73 13.37
CA LYS A 56 -4.59 10.60 13.15
C LYS A 56 -4.16 12.01 12.73
N ALA A 57 -3.13 12.57 13.33
CA ALA A 57 -2.62 13.90 12.98
C ALA A 57 -2.00 13.92 11.56
N ILE A 58 -1.33 12.83 11.13
CA ILE A 58 -0.80 12.68 9.77
C ILE A 58 -1.93 12.60 8.74
N LEU A 59 -2.95 11.80 9.01
CA LEU A 59 -4.06 11.57 8.08
C LEU A 59 -5.12 12.67 8.11
N GLY A 60 -5.27 13.37 9.22
CA GLY A 60 -6.36 14.30 9.48
C GLY A 60 -7.66 13.61 9.92
N HIS A 61 -7.66 12.29 10.08
CA HIS A 61 -8.78 11.46 10.55
C HIS A 61 -8.27 10.17 11.19
N LYS A 62 -9.13 9.42 11.89
CA LYS A 62 -8.77 8.11 12.43
C LYS A 62 -8.59 7.09 11.30
N TYR A 63 -7.52 6.32 11.34
CA TYR A 63 -7.38 5.16 10.46
C TYR A 63 -8.50 4.14 10.75
N PRO A 64 -9.09 3.48 9.75
CA PRO A 64 -10.26 2.62 9.95
C PRO A 64 -10.00 1.34 10.74
N SER A 65 -8.73 0.97 10.96
CA SER A 65 -8.32 -0.21 11.73
C SER A 65 -7.52 0.20 12.97
N LEU A 66 -7.56 -0.63 14.02
CA LEU A 66 -6.70 -0.47 15.20
C LEU A 66 -5.34 -1.15 15.06
N ARG A 67 -5.12 -1.88 13.97
CA ARG A 67 -3.87 -2.58 13.67
C ARG A 67 -3.52 -2.41 12.21
N ILE A 68 -2.26 -2.22 11.94
CA ILE A 68 -1.72 -2.13 10.58
C ILE A 68 -0.68 -3.23 10.41
N ARG A 69 -0.82 -4.04 9.37
CA ARG A 69 0.14 -5.08 9.03
C ARG A 69 1.32 -4.48 8.27
N TYR A 70 2.49 -5.04 8.51
CA TYR A 70 3.69 -4.78 7.74
C TYR A 70 4.43 -6.10 7.46
N TRP A 71 5.30 -6.11 6.49
CA TRP A 71 6.17 -7.23 6.14
C TRP A 71 7.61 -6.77 6.19
N GLY A 72 8.50 -7.59 6.74
CA GLY A 72 9.91 -7.26 6.93
C GLY A 72 10.25 -6.93 8.39
N ASN A 73 11.21 -6.04 8.58
CA ASN A 73 11.77 -5.69 9.89
C ASN A 73 12.05 -4.17 10.02
N ALA A 74 12.74 -3.77 11.09
CA ALA A 74 13.09 -2.38 11.37
C ALA A 74 14.09 -1.78 10.37
N GLU A 75 14.83 -2.59 9.61
CA GLU A 75 15.72 -2.09 8.56
C GLU A 75 14.98 -1.87 7.26
N ARG A 76 14.10 -2.83 6.88
CA ARG A 76 13.35 -2.77 5.63
C ARG A 76 11.95 -3.35 5.82
N SER A 77 10.94 -2.54 5.55
CA SER A 77 9.53 -2.93 5.72
C SER A 77 8.68 -2.55 4.51
N ALA A 78 7.66 -3.38 4.23
CA ALA A 78 6.64 -3.08 3.26
C ALA A 78 5.28 -2.87 3.93
N TRP A 79 4.50 -1.98 3.37
CA TRP A 79 3.20 -1.53 3.87
C TRP A 79 2.20 -1.50 2.72
N ILE A 80 0.98 -1.97 2.98
CA ILE A 80 -0.15 -1.82 2.07
C ILE A 80 -1.18 -1.00 2.82
N LEU A 81 -1.35 0.25 2.38
CA LEU A 81 -2.17 1.25 3.07
C LEU A 81 -3.21 1.83 2.14
N GLU A 82 -4.27 2.38 2.74
CA GLU A 82 -5.34 3.03 1.99
C GLU A 82 -5.64 4.42 2.55
N GLU A 83 -5.92 5.35 1.65
CA GLU A 83 -6.40 6.70 1.97
C GLU A 83 -7.45 7.11 0.95
N ILE A 84 -8.45 7.85 1.39
CA ILE A 84 -9.46 8.42 0.50
C ILE A 84 -8.82 9.55 -0.32
N GLY A 85 -8.94 9.44 -1.64
CA GLY A 85 -8.60 10.52 -2.55
C GLY A 85 -9.64 11.64 -2.45
N LYS A 86 -10.63 11.62 -3.32
CA LYS A 86 -11.81 12.49 -3.25
C LYS A 86 -13.01 11.76 -2.62
N GLU A 87 -13.36 10.61 -3.14
CA GLU A 87 -14.55 9.83 -2.77
C GLU A 87 -14.25 8.35 -2.54
N GLN A 88 -13.21 7.84 -3.19
CA GLN A 88 -12.87 6.42 -3.20
C GLN A 88 -11.47 6.17 -2.62
N PRO A 89 -11.23 4.98 -2.06
CA PRO A 89 -9.92 4.63 -1.53
C PRO A 89 -8.90 4.39 -2.65
N ILE A 90 -7.70 4.92 -2.42
CA ILE A 90 -6.48 4.64 -3.19
C ILE A 90 -5.66 3.66 -2.35
N THR A 91 -5.40 2.46 -2.89
CA THR A 91 -4.56 1.46 -2.24
C THR A 91 -3.12 1.63 -2.73
N VAL A 92 -2.19 1.75 -1.79
CA VAL A 92 -0.78 2.06 -2.08
C VAL A 92 0.13 1.08 -1.36
N GLY A 93 1.06 0.50 -2.11
CA GLY A 93 2.19 -0.25 -1.59
C GLY A 93 3.38 0.69 -1.35
N LEU A 94 3.98 0.62 -0.17
CA LEU A 94 5.16 1.39 0.19
C LEU A 94 6.24 0.46 0.72
N VAL A 95 7.49 0.71 0.33
CA VAL A 95 8.66 0.07 0.91
C VAL A 95 9.50 1.15 1.57
N VAL A 96 9.81 0.94 2.84
CA VAL A 96 10.68 1.81 3.63
C VAL A 96 11.94 1.02 3.96
N SER A 97 13.09 1.61 3.70
CA SER A 97 14.40 1.04 4.01
C SER A 97 15.24 2.08 4.74
N ASN A 98 15.79 1.70 5.90
CA ASN A 98 16.62 2.59 6.73
C ASN A 98 15.95 3.96 7.02
N GLY A 99 14.64 3.96 7.27
CA GLY A 99 13.85 5.17 7.57
C GLY A 99 13.58 6.07 6.35
N ARG A 100 13.84 5.60 5.13
CA ARG A 100 13.58 6.33 3.88
C ARG A 100 12.70 5.52 2.93
N ILE A 101 11.89 6.19 2.11
CA ILE A 101 11.06 5.51 1.11
C ILE A 101 11.98 4.95 0.01
N GLU A 102 12.01 3.64 -0.10
CA GLU A 102 12.66 2.95 -1.21
C GLU A 102 11.77 2.96 -2.46
N ARG A 103 10.48 2.70 -2.26
CA ARG A 103 9.50 2.61 -3.35
C ARG A 103 8.09 2.93 -2.86
N ILE A 104 7.33 3.61 -3.71
CA ILE A 104 5.87 3.76 -3.57
C ILE A 104 5.20 3.32 -4.88
N LYS A 105 4.07 2.63 -4.80
CA LYS A 105 3.33 2.14 -5.95
C LYS A 105 1.83 2.18 -5.69
N VAL A 106 1.06 2.75 -6.59
CA VAL A 106 -0.40 2.68 -6.52
C VAL A 106 -0.84 1.30 -6.99
N LEU A 107 -1.42 0.51 -6.09
CA LEU A 107 -1.89 -0.85 -6.36
C LEU A 107 -3.32 -0.84 -6.90
N ALA A 108 -4.19 0.01 -6.32
CA ALA A 108 -5.52 0.20 -6.85
C ALA A 108 -5.94 1.68 -6.77
N PHE A 109 -6.62 2.12 -7.82
CA PHE A 109 -7.14 3.47 -7.93
C PHE A 109 -8.59 3.42 -8.42
N ARG A 110 -9.51 3.86 -7.57
CA ARG A 110 -10.96 3.71 -7.80
C ARG A 110 -11.66 5.03 -8.10
N GLU A 111 -10.92 6.14 -8.07
CA GLU A 111 -11.42 7.46 -8.42
C GLU A 111 -11.58 7.63 -9.94
N SER A 112 -12.45 8.56 -10.35
CA SER A 112 -12.67 8.87 -11.77
C SER A 112 -11.59 9.77 -12.37
N ARG A 113 -10.80 10.47 -11.55
CA ARG A 113 -9.75 11.44 -11.94
C ARG A 113 -8.58 11.39 -10.99
N GLY A 114 -7.40 11.84 -11.45
CA GLY A 114 -6.19 11.91 -10.63
C GLY A 114 -5.38 10.60 -10.63
N TRP A 115 -5.66 9.71 -11.56
CA TRP A 115 -4.96 8.43 -11.75
C TRP A 115 -3.49 8.60 -12.19
N GLU A 116 -3.11 9.80 -12.59
CA GLU A 116 -1.75 10.15 -12.99
C GLU A 116 -0.74 9.94 -11.87
N VAL A 117 -1.18 9.97 -10.60
CA VAL A 117 -0.34 9.69 -9.42
C VAL A 117 0.26 8.28 -9.40
N ARG A 118 -0.18 7.37 -10.27
CA ARG A 118 0.38 6.02 -10.40
C ARG A 118 1.66 5.94 -11.24
N HIS A 119 1.92 6.98 -12.03
CA HIS A 119 3.04 6.96 -12.98
C HIS A 119 4.38 7.27 -12.31
N PRO A 120 5.49 6.71 -12.84
CA PRO A 120 6.82 6.89 -12.29
C PRO A 120 7.23 8.36 -12.15
N PHE A 121 6.84 9.24 -13.09
CA PHE A 121 7.18 10.67 -13.01
C PHE A 121 6.70 11.32 -11.70
N PHE A 122 5.64 10.78 -11.07
CA PHE A 122 5.14 11.24 -9.79
C PHE A 122 5.64 10.37 -8.62
N THR A 123 5.56 9.04 -8.74
CA THR A 123 5.93 8.14 -7.64
C THR A 123 7.43 8.15 -7.36
N ASP A 124 8.28 8.39 -8.36
CA ASP A 124 9.73 8.45 -8.16
C ASP A 124 10.19 9.67 -7.35
N GLN A 125 9.35 10.71 -7.24
CA GLN A 125 9.63 11.85 -6.36
C GLN A 125 9.73 11.44 -4.87
N PHE A 126 9.07 10.36 -4.48
CA PHE A 126 9.09 9.85 -3.10
C PHE A 126 10.36 9.04 -2.79
N ARG A 127 11.14 8.65 -3.80
CA ARG A 127 12.35 7.87 -3.58
C ARG A 127 13.35 8.65 -2.72
N ASP A 128 13.90 7.95 -1.73
CA ASP A 128 14.88 8.49 -0.78
C ASP A 128 14.34 9.67 0.06
N ILE A 129 13.02 9.76 0.26
CA ILE A 129 12.40 10.70 1.19
C ILE A 129 12.29 10.06 2.58
N GLY A 130 12.65 10.83 3.60
CA GLY A 130 12.51 10.51 5.02
C GLY A 130 11.55 11.46 5.73
N LEU A 131 11.43 11.28 7.06
CA LEU A 131 10.70 12.21 7.90
C LEU A 131 11.59 13.38 8.36
N THR A 132 10.96 14.55 8.45
CA THR A 132 11.46 15.65 9.26
C THR A 132 10.52 15.84 10.45
N GLY A 133 11.05 15.70 11.66
CA GLY A 133 10.21 15.54 12.85
C GLY A 133 9.32 14.28 12.73
N GLU A 134 8.18 14.26 13.41
CA GLU A 134 7.30 13.08 13.42
C GLU A 134 6.33 13.01 12.24
N ARG A 135 6.09 14.09 11.51
CA ARG A 135 4.96 14.21 10.58
C ARG A 135 5.26 14.89 9.26
N GLY A 136 6.44 15.47 9.08
CA GLY A 136 6.85 16.13 7.85
C GLY A 136 7.58 15.16 6.92
N LEU A 137 7.60 15.44 5.61
CA LEU A 137 8.57 14.89 4.68
C LEU A 137 9.78 15.82 4.62
N ASP A 138 10.97 15.29 4.48
CA ASP A 138 12.21 16.05 4.42
C ASP A 138 12.45 16.75 3.06
N ARG A 139 11.54 16.51 2.10
CA ARG A 139 11.52 17.15 0.78
C ARG A 139 10.09 17.34 0.30
N ASP A 140 9.83 18.41 -0.44
CA ASP A 140 8.55 18.62 -1.08
C ASP A 140 8.32 17.68 -2.27
N ILE A 141 7.06 17.36 -2.49
CA ILE A 141 6.57 16.58 -3.63
C ILE A 141 5.74 17.51 -4.49
N ASP A 142 6.09 17.61 -5.76
CA ASP A 142 5.35 18.40 -6.73
C ASP A 142 3.92 17.89 -6.91
N GLY A 143 3.01 18.81 -7.15
CA GLY A 143 1.62 18.48 -7.42
C GLY A 143 1.38 18.08 -8.86
N ILE A 144 0.20 17.51 -9.11
CA ILE A 144 -0.32 17.28 -10.45
C ILE A 144 -1.60 18.08 -10.60
N SER A 145 -1.67 18.91 -11.64
CA SER A 145 -2.86 19.71 -11.94
C SER A 145 -4.08 18.81 -12.15
N GLY A 146 -5.16 19.05 -11.43
CA GLY A 146 -6.35 18.20 -11.47
C GLY A 146 -6.32 16.94 -10.58
N ALA A 147 -5.16 16.58 -9.96
CA ALA A 147 -5.00 15.42 -9.09
C ALA A 147 -4.70 15.79 -7.62
N THR A 148 -4.99 16.99 -7.18
CA THR A 148 -4.58 17.54 -5.87
C THR A 148 -4.94 16.63 -4.69
N LEU A 149 -6.12 16.02 -4.69
CA LEU A 149 -6.57 15.16 -3.60
C LEU A 149 -5.84 13.82 -3.60
N SER A 150 -5.59 13.24 -4.79
CA SER A 150 -4.80 12.01 -4.94
C SER A 150 -3.34 12.24 -4.50
N VAL A 151 -2.72 13.35 -4.92
CA VAL A 151 -1.38 13.76 -4.46
C VAL A 151 -1.33 13.87 -2.94
N ARG A 152 -2.33 14.54 -2.34
CA ARG A 152 -2.45 14.67 -0.88
C ARG A 152 -2.56 13.31 -0.19
N ALA A 153 -3.36 12.40 -0.74
CA ALA A 153 -3.51 11.05 -0.20
C ALA A 153 -2.18 10.30 -0.18
N LEU A 154 -1.43 10.29 -1.29
CA LEU A 154 -0.13 9.63 -1.34
C LEU A 154 0.90 10.27 -0.38
N LYS A 155 0.93 11.60 -0.27
CA LYS A 155 1.78 12.31 0.71
C LYS A 155 1.44 11.93 2.15
N LYS A 156 0.16 11.73 2.48
CA LYS A 156 -0.28 11.26 3.81
C LYS A 156 0.18 9.82 4.06
N LEU A 157 -0.02 8.93 3.08
CA LEU A 157 0.38 7.52 3.21
C LEU A 157 1.90 7.35 3.31
N ALA A 158 2.67 8.16 2.58
CA ALA A 158 4.12 8.18 2.69
C ALA A 158 4.59 8.55 4.12
N ARG A 159 4.03 9.63 4.69
CA ARG A 159 4.31 10.04 6.07
C ARG A 159 3.89 8.98 7.07
N LEU A 160 2.72 8.36 6.86
CA LEU A 160 2.22 7.31 7.76
C LEU A 160 3.15 6.09 7.73
N ALA A 161 3.55 5.60 6.54
CA ALA A 161 4.44 4.44 6.43
C ALA A 161 5.80 4.70 7.08
N LEU A 162 6.39 5.86 6.84
CA LEU A 162 7.65 6.26 7.47
C LEU A 162 7.52 6.32 9.00
N TYR A 163 6.44 6.91 9.51
CA TYR A 163 6.18 6.97 10.94
C TYR A 163 5.99 5.57 11.54
N LEU A 164 5.16 4.74 10.92
CA LEU A 164 4.91 3.38 11.42
C LEU A 164 6.15 2.50 11.35
N HIS A 165 7.04 2.73 10.39
CA HIS A 165 8.33 2.04 10.31
C HIS A 165 9.18 2.26 11.57
N THR A 166 9.15 3.47 12.16
CA THR A 166 9.83 3.73 13.44
C THR A 166 9.21 3.02 14.64
N ARG A 167 8.03 2.44 14.49
CA ARG A 167 7.29 1.71 15.53
C ARG A 167 7.42 0.18 15.41
N ILE A 168 8.14 -0.30 14.41
CA ILE A 168 8.51 -1.72 14.34
C ILE A 168 9.49 -2.01 15.46
N PRO A 169 9.23 -3.01 16.32
CA PRO A 169 10.21 -3.42 17.32
C PRO A 169 11.54 -3.75 16.63
N ALA A 170 12.64 -3.24 17.17
CA ALA A 170 13.94 -3.78 16.82
C ALA A 170 13.86 -5.29 17.13
N THR A 171 14.29 -6.12 16.19
CA THR A 171 14.42 -7.55 16.44
C THR A 171 15.46 -7.67 17.55
N ASP A 172 14.99 -7.82 18.80
CA ASP A 172 15.84 -8.35 19.83
C ASP A 172 16.16 -9.79 19.36
N ASP A 173 17.44 -10.05 19.15
CA ASP A 173 17.98 -11.39 19.13
C ASP A 173 17.54 -12.06 20.43
N THR A 174 16.39 -12.72 20.40
CA THR A 174 16.04 -13.62 21.50
C THR A 174 16.81 -14.91 21.26
N PRO A 175 17.64 -15.30 22.23
CA PRO A 175 18.53 -16.43 22.15
C PRO A 175 17.80 -17.76 21.90
#